data_7abc75155b8f42e5acb1a9e74583590e
#
_entry.id   7abc75155b8f42e5acb1a9e74583590e
#
_cell.length_a   1.000
_cell.length_b   1.000
_cell.length_c   1.000
_cell.angle_alpha   90.00
_cell.angle_beta   90.00
_cell.angle_gamma   90.00
#
_symmetry.space_group_name_H-M   'P 1'
#
loop_
_entity.id
_entity.type
_entity.pdbx_description
1 polymer ?
#
loop_
_entity_poly.entity_id
_entity_poly.type
_entity_poly.pdbx_seq_one_letter_code
_entity_poly.pdbx_strand_id
1 'polypeptide(L)'
;NPDIIVLGDWNDDTKDKPGEHSFDSFMMDSRFYFVTHDITYDISQASYPKEPWVSFLDHILVSKNLFSKEFSYDVHTIKMGEFMKSYNIYEAYISDHLPVYLSIPFK
;
A
#
# COMPACT_ATOMS: atom_id res chain seq x y z
N ASN A 1 5.74 10.78 21.23
CA ASN A 1 5.97 10.02 19.99
C ASN A 1 5.32 10.77 18.82
N PRO A 2 6.10 11.12 17.78
CA PRO A 2 5.54 11.80 16.64
C PRO A 2 4.59 10.90 15.85
N ASP A 3 3.58 11.50 15.24
CA ASP A 3 2.73 10.83 14.26
C ASP A 3 3.46 10.84 12.91
N ILE A 4 3.69 9.65 12.37
CA ILE A 4 4.49 9.48 11.15
C ILE A 4 3.70 8.69 10.12
N ILE A 5 3.64 9.21 8.91
CA ILE A 5 3.11 8.50 7.73
C ILE A 5 4.17 8.60 6.64
N VAL A 6 4.57 7.46 6.09
CA VAL A 6 5.49 7.39 4.95
C VAL A 6 4.81 6.62 3.84
N LEU A 7 4.66 7.24 2.69
CA LEU A 7 3.98 6.61 1.55
C LEU A 7 4.78 6.80 0.26
N GLY A 8 4.65 5.86 -0.64
CA GLY A 8 5.30 5.90 -1.94
C GLY A 8 5.59 4.53 -2.52
N ASP A 9 6.36 4.53 -3.59
CA ASP A 9 6.85 3.33 -4.25
C ASP A 9 8.08 2.81 -3.50
N TRP A 10 7.93 1.62 -2.91
CA TRP A 10 9.02 0.94 -2.19
C TRP A 10 9.69 -0.13 -3.06
N ASN A 11 9.13 -0.39 -4.23
CA ASN A 11 9.59 -1.36 -5.21
C ASN A 11 9.79 -2.77 -4.63
N ASP A 12 8.99 -3.15 -3.65
CA ASP A 12 9.07 -4.43 -2.96
C ASP A 12 7.72 -4.80 -2.35
N ASP A 13 7.49 -6.09 -2.07
CA ASP A 13 6.21 -6.59 -1.56
C ASP A 13 6.35 -7.05 -0.11
N THR A 14 5.45 -6.58 0.76
CA THR A 14 5.49 -6.92 2.20
C THR A 14 5.14 -8.37 2.50
N LYS A 15 4.53 -9.11 1.57
CA LYS A 15 4.22 -10.53 1.73
C LYS A 15 5.37 -11.46 1.38
N ASP A 16 6.46 -10.95 0.80
CA ASP A 16 7.64 -11.73 0.54
C ASP A 16 8.24 -12.23 1.86
N LYS A 17 8.99 -13.33 1.79
CA LYS A 17 9.56 -13.93 3.00
C LYS A 17 10.58 -13.00 3.66
N PRO A 18 10.71 -13.07 4.99
CA PRO A 18 11.78 -12.35 5.68
C PRO A 18 13.14 -12.60 5.02
N GLY A 19 13.90 -11.53 4.79
CA GLY A 19 15.19 -11.58 4.08
C GLY A 19 15.08 -11.46 2.57
N GLU A 20 13.89 -11.60 2.00
CA GLU A 20 13.66 -11.43 0.55
C GLU A 20 13.15 -10.04 0.18
N HIS A 21 12.85 -9.20 1.16
CA HIS A 21 12.42 -7.81 0.97
C HIS A 21 13.18 -6.86 1.89
N SER A 22 13.07 -5.57 1.61
CA SER A 22 13.78 -4.52 2.33
C SER A 22 13.05 -4.01 3.59
N PHE A 23 11.94 -4.63 4.00
CA PHE A 23 11.08 -4.12 5.05
C PHE A 23 11.31 -4.72 6.44
N ASP A 24 12.22 -5.68 6.59
CA ASP A 24 12.36 -6.46 7.82
C ASP A 24 12.47 -5.61 9.08
N SER A 25 13.30 -4.56 9.03
CA SER A 25 13.52 -3.69 10.20
C SER A 25 12.25 -2.95 10.63
N PHE A 26 11.39 -2.58 9.67
CA PHE A 26 10.11 -1.91 9.98
C PHE A 26 9.02 -2.91 10.37
N MET A 27 8.97 -4.06 9.73
CA MET A 27 7.97 -5.09 10.03
C MET A 27 8.17 -5.72 11.41
N MET A 28 9.41 -5.77 11.88
CA MET A 28 9.76 -6.28 13.22
C MET A 28 9.69 -5.20 14.30
N ASP A 29 9.52 -3.95 13.95
CA ASP A 29 9.46 -2.84 14.89
C ASP A 29 8.01 -2.59 15.30
N SER A 30 7.69 -2.86 16.57
CA SER A 30 6.33 -2.72 17.11
C SER A 30 5.77 -1.28 17.08
N ARG A 31 6.62 -0.28 16.79
CA ARG A 31 6.19 1.12 16.69
C ARG A 31 5.56 1.46 15.35
N PHE A 32 5.74 0.60 14.34
CA PHE A 32 5.31 0.86 12.96
C PHE A 32 4.43 -0.25 12.43
N TYR A 33 3.64 0.10 11.41
CA TYR A 33 2.81 -0.85 10.70
C TYR A 33 2.61 -0.43 9.24
N PHE A 34 2.77 -1.38 8.33
CA PHE A 34 2.39 -1.20 6.93
C PHE A 34 0.89 -1.48 6.78
N VAL A 35 0.07 -0.43 6.66
CA VAL A 35 -1.38 -0.62 6.47
C VAL A 35 -1.69 -1.33 5.15
N THR A 36 -0.86 -1.14 4.14
CA THR A 36 -0.98 -1.82 2.84
C THR A 36 -0.71 -3.32 2.91
N HIS A 37 -0.09 -3.80 4.00
CA HIS A 37 0.04 -5.25 4.21
C HIS A 37 -1.32 -5.93 4.34
N ASP A 38 -2.35 -5.22 4.77
CA ASP A 38 -3.72 -5.76 4.90
C ASP A 38 -4.32 -6.19 3.57
N ILE A 39 -3.88 -5.58 2.46
CA ILE A 39 -4.42 -5.83 1.12
C ILE A 39 -3.49 -6.64 0.22
N THR A 40 -2.28 -6.98 0.69
CA THR A 40 -1.26 -7.61 -0.16
C THR A 40 -1.61 -9.04 -0.59
N TYR A 41 -2.57 -9.70 0.09
CA TYR A 41 -3.04 -11.04 -0.27
C TYR A 41 -4.28 -11.02 -1.16
N ASP A 42 -4.80 -9.85 -1.49
CA ASP A 42 -5.91 -9.69 -2.45
C ASP A 42 -5.35 -9.16 -3.77
N ILE A 43 -5.20 -10.04 -4.75
CA ILE A 43 -4.58 -9.71 -6.05
C ILE A 43 -5.32 -8.59 -6.78
N SER A 44 -6.62 -8.41 -6.52
CA SER A 44 -7.40 -7.31 -7.12
C SER A 44 -6.97 -5.94 -6.63
N GLN A 45 -6.20 -5.87 -5.54
CA GLN A 45 -5.69 -4.65 -4.93
C GLN A 45 -4.24 -4.33 -5.35
N ALA A 46 -3.66 -5.08 -6.29
CA ALA A 46 -2.29 -4.85 -6.72
C ALA A 46 -2.08 -3.42 -7.21
N SER A 47 -1.06 -2.76 -6.71
CA SER A 47 -0.70 -1.41 -7.14
C SER A 47 0.06 -1.39 -8.47
N TYR A 48 0.64 -2.51 -8.86
CA TYR A 48 1.25 -2.74 -10.17
C TYR A 48 0.56 -3.93 -10.81
N PRO A 49 -0.56 -3.72 -11.53
CA PRO A 49 -1.39 -4.82 -12.03
C PRO A 49 -0.95 -5.35 -13.40
N LYS A 50 0.23 -4.98 -13.87
CA LYS A 50 0.71 -5.31 -15.21
C LYS A 50 1.19 -6.76 -15.31
N GLU A 51 0.52 -7.56 -16.12
CA GLU A 51 0.92 -8.92 -16.39
C GLU A 51 2.28 -9.00 -17.11
N PRO A 52 3.14 -10.00 -16.81
CA PRO A 52 2.95 -11.05 -15.82
C PRO A 52 3.47 -10.70 -14.41
N TRP A 53 3.84 -9.44 -14.16
CA TRP A 53 4.56 -8.98 -12.98
C TRP A 53 3.64 -8.35 -11.92
N VAL A 54 2.38 -8.79 -11.84
CA VAL A 54 1.39 -8.24 -10.88
C VAL A 54 1.98 -8.23 -9.48
N SER A 55 2.05 -7.04 -8.87
CA SER A 55 2.79 -6.83 -7.62
C SER A 55 2.20 -5.71 -6.76
N PHE A 56 2.53 -5.74 -5.47
CA PHE A 56 2.19 -4.70 -4.50
C PHE A 56 3.47 -3.95 -4.15
N LEU A 57 3.75 -2.87 -4.88
CA LEU A 57 5.01 -2.13 -4.80
C LEU A 57 4.88 -0.81 -4.06
N ASP A 58 3.67 -0.29 -3.93
CA ASP A 58 3.37 1.00 -3.33
C ASP A 58 2.76 0.77 -1.94
N HIS A 59 3.36 1.38 -0.92
CA HIS A 59 3.02 1.11 0.46
C HIS A 59 2.84 2.36 1.28
N ILE A 60 2.08 2.21 2.37
CA ILE A 60 1.88 3.25 3.38
C ILE A 60 2.30 2.66 4.74
N LEU A 61 3.34 3.23 5.31
CA LEU A 61 3.84 2.93 6.65
C LEU A 61 3.34 3.99 7.62
N VAL A 62 2.84 3.57 8.76
CA VAL A 62 2.36 4.47 9.79
C VAL A 62 2.98 4.15 11.15
N SER A 63 3.11 5.17 11.98
CA SER A 63 3.40 4.96 13.41
C SER A 63 2.13 4.50 14.11
N LYS A 64 2.24 3.49 14.98
CA LYS A 64 1.06 2.88 15.63
C LYS A 64 0.30 3.84 16.55
N ASN A 65 0.92 4.90 17.01
CA ASN A 65 0.24 5.90 17.82
C ASN A 65 -0.82 6.71 17.03
N LEU A 66 -0.82 6.65 15.70
CA LEU A 66 -1.91 7.17 14.87
C LEU A 66 -3.20 6.36 15.03
N PHE A 67 -3.09 5.11 15.46
CA PHE A 67 -4.23 4.24 15.67
C PHE A 67 -4.54 4.17 17.15
N SER A 68 -5.65 4.73 17.59
CA SER A 68 -6.20 4.31 18.88
C SER A 68 -6.94 2.98 18.66
N LYS A 69 -7.11 2.21 19.74
CA LYS A 69 -7.83 0.93 19.69
C LYS A 69 -9.28 1.04 19.21
N GLU A 70 -9.79 2.25 19.10
CA GLU A 70 -11.19 2.55 18.76
C GLU A 70 -11.38 2.92 17.29
N PHE A 71 -10.30 2.97 16.49
CA PHE A 71 -10.39 3.38 15.09
C PHE A 71 -10.31 2.21 14.13
N SER A 72 -11.25 2.21 13.20
CA SER A 72 -11.09 1.52 11.94
C SER A 72 -10.46 2.49 10.93
N TYR A 73 -9.61 1.98 10.07
CA TYR A 73 -9.09 2.71 8.91
C TYR A 73 -9.51 1.99 7.64
N ASP A 74 -9.51 2.72 6.53
CA ASP A 74 -9.74 2.16 5.21
C ASP A 74 -8.46 2.27 4.39
N VAL A 75 -8.00 1.14 3.85
CA VAL A 75 -6.86 1.08 2.95
C VAL A 75 -7.25 0.28 1.71
N HIS A 76 -6.98 0.84 0.54
CA HIS A 76 -7.21 0.14 -0.73
C HIS A 76 -6.41 0.77 -1.86
N THR A 77 -6.30 0.03 -2.95
CA THR A 77 -5.74 0.54 -4.19
C THR A 77 -6.87 1.15 -5.02
N ILE A 78 -6.66 2.36 -5.52
CA ILE A 78 -7.66 3.07 -6.34
C ILE A 78 -7.58 2.51 -7.76
N LYS A 79 -8.67 1.91 -8.22
CA LYS A 79 -8.75 1.28 -9.55
C LYS A 79 -9.03 2.33 -10.62
N MET A 80 -7.99 3.07 -10.99
CA MET A 80 -8.09 4.20 -11.92
C MET A 80 -8.61 3.81 -13.31
N GLY A 81 -8.41 2.56 -13.73
CA GLY A 81 -8.95 2.07 -14.99
C GLY A 81 -10.48 2.13 -15.08
N GLU A 82 -11.18 2.07 -13.94
CA GLU A 82 -12.65 2.21 -13.91
C GLU A 82 -13.10 3.63 -14.25
N PHE A 83 -12.25 4.63 -14.02
CA PHE A 83 -12.54 6.04 -14.32
C PHE A 83 -12.08 6.46 -15.72
N MET A 84 -11.13 5.72 -16.32
CA MET A 84 -10.51 6.04 -17.60
C MET A 84 -10.77 4.98 -18.65
N LYS A 85 -11.87 4.22 -18.56
CA LYS A 85 -12.32 3.12 -19.44
C LYS A 85 -11.54 1.82 -19.25
N SER A 86 -10.21 1.87 -19.07
CA SER A 86 -9.40 0.67 -18.85
C SER A 86 -8.06 1.03 -18.19
N TYR A 87 -7.42 0.03 -17.59
CA TYR A 87 -6.06 0.17 -17.08
C TYR A 87 -5.08 0.54 -18.21
N ASN A 88 -5.24 -0.02 -19.40
CA ASN A 88 -4.33 0.27 -20.51
C ASN A 88 -4.32 1.76 -20.89
N ILE A 89 -5.48 2.41 -20.83
CA ILE A 89 -5.58 3.85 -21.10
C ILE A 89 -4.95 4.63 -19.95
N TYR A 90 -5.23 4.24 -18.71
CA TYR A 90 -4.59 4.86 -17.55
C TYR A 90 -3.07 4.73 -17.61
N GLU A 91 -2.54 3.53 -17.89
CA GLU A 91 -1.10 3.31 -18.04
C GLU A 91 -0.48 4.20 -19.10
N ALA A 92 -1.15 4.33 -20.25
CA ALA A 92 -0.63 5.10 -21.38
C ALA A 92 -0.49 6.60 -21.08
N TYR A 93 -1.36 7.15 -20.24
CA TYR A 93 -1.43 8.60 -20.03
C TYR A 93 -0.95 9.05 -18.65
N ILE A 94 -0.96 8.18 -17.65
CA ILE A 94 -0.69 8.57 -16.27
C ILE A 94 0.49 7.78 -15.66
N SER A 95 0.31 6.47 -15.44
CA SER A 95 1.30 5.64 -14.76
C SER A 95 0.97 4.15 -14.92
N ASP A 96 1.99 3.30 -14.85
CA ASP A 96 1.82 1.86 -14.72
C ASP A 96 1.51 1.41 -13.28
N HIS A 97 1.65 2.33 -12.30
CA HIS A 97 1.27 2.12 -10.91
C HIS A 97 -0.10 2.73 -10.63
N LEU A 98 -0.90 2.04 -9.82
CA LEU A 98 -2.15 2.55 -9.28
C LEU A 98 -1.91 3.20 -7.92
N PRO A 99 -2.63 4.29 -7.58
CA PRO A 99 -2.51 4.91 -6.28
C PRO A 99 -2.99 4.00 -5.15
N VAL A 100 -2.30 4.03 -4.02
CA VAL A 100 -2.78 3.42 -2.77
C VAL A 100 -3.38 4.51 -1.88
N TYR A 101 -4.38 4.15 -1.11
CA TYR A 101 -5.22 5.08 -0.37
C TYR A 101 -5.35 4.64 1.07
N LEU A 102 -5.25 5.58 2.00
CA LEU A 102 -5.53 5.39 3.41
C LEU A 102 -6.46 6.49 3.92
N SER A 103 -7.53 6.09 4.57
CA SER A 103 -8.40 7.00 5.31
C SER A 103 -8.35 6.65 6.78
N ILE A 104 -8.01 7.63 7.62
CA ILE A 104 -7.96 7.50 9.07
C ILE A 104 -8.91 8.54 9.65
N PRO A 105 -9.79 8.15 10.59
CA PRO A 105 -10.62 9.15 11.28
C PRO A 105 -9.74 10.16 12.03
N PHE A 106 -10.06 11.42 11.87
CA PHE A 106 -9.36 12.49 12.58
C PHE A 106 -10.02 12.72 13.95
N LYS A 107 -9.19 12.80 14.96
CA LYS A 107 -9.68 13.09 16.32
C LYS A 107 -9.92 14.58 16.54
#